data_9a7ed96f9dd30c1789f1d36561192580
#
_entry.id   9a7ed96f9dd30c1789f1d36561192580
#
_cell.length_a   1.000
_cell.length_b   1.000
_cell.length_c   1.000
_cell.angle_alpha   90.00
_cell.angle_beta   90.00
_cell.angle_gamma   90.00
#
_symmetry.space_group_name_H-M   'P 1'
#
loop_
_entity.id
_entity.type
_entity.pdbx_description
1 polymer ?
#
loop_
_entity_poly.entity_id
_entity_poly.type
_entity_poly.pdbx_seq_one_letter_code
_entity_poly.pdbx_strand_id
1 'polypeptide(L)'
;MAGMLYLLAILLTFSTAVAGEVMKGEAVVNGGATIASTDEHFICATLDWWPSERCDYGSCSWGNASILNLNLSNPVLINAVKAFSPLKLRLGGSLDDKVLYETGDFGRPCLPFVKNDSALFGYNDGCLPISRWDQLNKFFEEASASVVFGLNALNGRVPMPDGSVGGPWNYTNAESLIHFTANKSYNILGWELGNELSGKGIRARIDVAQYAADTISLKKIVDQIYEGRPVKPLIIAPGGNFEVEWYSQFIDLTKTSSSLDVITHHMYILGPGVDEDLVEKILNPWRLDLAASVFSNLSVILRNAGSSPTAWVGEAGGAYNGGHNLVTNSFVSSFWYLDQLGMSANYDTKSYCRQSLIGGNYGLLNTTTFEPNPDYYSALLWHRLMGPKVLATDFIGTKKIRAYTHCARDSNGITLLLLNLDPIETTYVQVSIKSVEFTNKTREEYQLTAEDGNLHSQTVLLNGKVLNVDSYGQIPALVPLEVDGSQPIKVAPVSIVFAHLPYVHAPACI
;
A
#
# COMPACT_ATOMS: atom_id res chain seq x y z
N MET A 1 -83.52 -8.16 -19.47
CA MET A 1 -82.20 -8.30 -20.12
C MET A 1 -81.41 -7.07 -19.83
N ALA A 2 -80.53 -7.13 -18.81
CA ALA A 2 -79.73 -6.00 -18.38
C ALA A 2 -78.26 -6.26 -18.86
N GLY A 3 -77.75 -5.42 -19.74
CA GLY A 3 -76.42 -5.47 -20.22
C GLY A 3 -75.50 -4.69 -19.29
N MET A 4 -74.50 -5.39 -18.74
CA MET A 4 -73.51 -4.84 -17.84
C MET A 4 -72.27 -4.41 -18.67
N LEU A 5 -72.01 -3.11 -18.78
CA LEU A 5 -70.82 -2.53 -19.35
C LEU A 5 -69.70 -2.62 -18.32
N TYR A 6 -68.63 -3.33 -18.65
CA TYR A 6 -67.31 -3.29 -17.93
C TYR A 6 -66.48 -2.14 -18.48
N LEU A 7 -66.25 -1.13 -17.67
CA LEU A 7 -65.22 -0.11 -17.91
C LEU A 7 -63.86 -0.69 -17.49
N LEU A 8 -62.96 -0.89 -18.44
CA LEU A 8 -61.57 -1.21 -18.18
C LEU A 8 -60.81 0.12 -17.91
N ALA A 9 -60.45 0.39 -16.66
CA ALA A 9 -59.54 1.49 -16.31
C ALA A 9 -58.09 1.02 -16.50
N ILE A 10 -57.44 1.56 -17.53
CA ILE A 10 -56.00 1.38 -17.74
C ILE A 10 -55.27 2.36 -16.81
N LEU A 11 -54.69 1.87 -15.72
CA LEU A 11 -53.76 2.63 -14.89
C LEU A 11 -52.42 2.72 -15.66
N LEU A 12 -52.18 3.88 -16.27
CA LEU A 12 -50.82 4.26 -16.73
C LEU A 12 -49.99 4.68 -15.51
N THR A 13 -49.15 3.78 -15.03
CA THR A 13 -48.11 4.14 -14.06
C THR A 13 -47.01 4.91 -14.80
N PHE A 14 -47.00 6.21 -14.67
CA PHE A 14 -45.86 7.04 -15.03
C PHE A 14 -44.72 6.74 -14.04
N SER A 15 -43.77 5.96 -14.44
CA SER A 15 -42.48 5.87 -13.77
C SER A 15 -41.76 7.19 -14.02
N THR A 16 -41.83 8.13 -13.08
CA THR A 16 -40.97 9.30 -13.09
C THR A 16 -39.57 8.80 -12.78
N ALA A 17 -38.74 8.66 -13.82
CA ALA A 17 -37.28 8.57 -13.62
C ALA A 17 -36.90 9.88 -12.91
N VAL A 18 -36.54 9.78 -11.64
CA VAL A 18 -35.87 10.86 -10.92
C VAL A 18 -34.55 11.05 -11.63
N ALA A 19 -34.49 12.05 -12.51
CA ALA A 19 -33.20 12.50 -13.04
C ALA A 19 -32.40 13.02 -11.83
N GLY A 20 -31.38 12.28 -11.41
CA GLY A 20 -30.46 12.72 -10.35
C GLY A 20 -29.96 14.12 -10.66
N GLU A 21 -29.91 14.97 -9.66
CA GLU A 21 -29.40 16.34 -9.80
C GLU A 21 -27.95 16.28 -10.24
N VAL A 22 -27.61 16.91 -11.37
CA VAL A 22 -26.24 16.92 -11.91
C VAL A 22 -25.38 17.77 -11.02
N MET A 23 -24.55 17.12 -10.19
CA MET A 23 -23.60 17.81 -9.31
C MET A 23 -22.47 18.42 -10.13
N LYS A 24 -22.14 19.66 -9.82
CA LYS A 24 -20.97 20.36 -10.40
C LYS A 24 -19.90 20.52 -9.32
N GLY A 25 -18.62 20.37 -9.72
CA GLY A 25 -17.48 20.62 -8.86
C GLY A 25 -16.32 21.22 -9.62
N GLU A 26 -15.35 21.74 -8.89
CA GLU A 26 -14.14 22.32 -9.45
C GLU A 26 -12.91 21.77 -8.72
N ALA A 27 -11.96 21.20 -9.47
CA ALA A 27 -10.64 20.87 -8.97
C ALA A 27 -9.69 22.03 -9.24
N VAL A 28 -9.23 22.69 -8.19
CA VAL A 28 -8.32 23.84 -8.26
C VAL A 28 -6.91 23.39 -7.95
N VAL A 29 -6.05 23.31 -8.97
CA VAL A 29 -4.67 22.86 -8.87
C VAL A 29 -3.71 24.04 -8.81
N ASN A 30 -2.73 24.02 -7.88
CA ASN A 30 -1.65 24.98 -7.87
C ASN A 30 -0.49 24.48 -8.72
N GLY A 31 -0.36 24.98 -9.93
CA GLY A 31 0.73 24.62 -10.85
C GLY A 31 2.07 25.33 -10.61
N GLY A 32 2.13 26.30 -9.68
CA GLY A 32 3.30 27.14 -9.46
C GLY A 32 4.41 26.52 -8.61
N ALA A 33 4.06 25.62 -7.68
CA ALA A 33 5.01 24.98 -6.77
C ALA A 33 4.53 23.60 -6.33
N THR A 34 5.48 22.72 -6.03
CA THR A 34 5.22 21.42 -5.40
C THR A 34 5.05 21.60 -3.90
N ILE A 35 4.18 20.80 -3.28
CA ILE A 35 4.00 20.76 -1.82
C ILE A 35 4.77 19.63 -1.16
N ALA A 36 5.07 18.58 -1.91
CA ALA A 36 5.75 17.38 -1.45
C ALA A 36 6.35 16.62 -2.64
N SER A 37 7.10 15.56 -2.34
CA SER A 37 7.56 14.61 -3.35
C SER A 37 7.53 13.18 -2.83
N THR A 38 7.13 12.24 -3.67
CA THR A 38 7.27 10.80 -3.40
C THR A 38 8.57 10.25 -4.00
N ASP A 39 8.94 9.02 -3.65
CA ASP A 39 9.95 8.30 -4.42
C ASP A 39 9.44 8.00 -5.85
N GLU A 40 10.38 7.81 -6.79
CA GLU A 40 10.05 7.35 -8.15
C GLU A 40 9.24 6.05 -8.12
N HIS A 41 9.56 5.15 -7.19
CA HIS A 41 8.86 3.89 -6.96
C HIS A 41 8.08 3.99 -5.65
N PHE A 42 7.00 4.80 -5.66
CA PHE A 42 6.16 5.05 -4.50
C PHE A 42 5.38 3.82 -4.07
N ILE A 43 4.88 3.04 -5.04
CA ILE A 43 4.11 1.84 -4.80
C ILE A 43 5.00 0.73 -4.23
N CYS A 44 4.54 0.17 -3.12
CA CYS A 44 5.14 -0.96 -2.42
C CYS A 44 4.05 -1.95 -2.02
N ALA A 45 4.39 -3.24 -1.92
CA ALA A 45 3.50 -4.27 -1.39
C ALA A 45 4.25 -5.16 -0.41
N THR A 46 3.51 -5.78 0.52
CA THR A 46 4.10 -6.67 1.53
C THR A 46 3.99 -8.13 1.13
N LEU A 47 4.89 -8.95 1.64
CA LEU A 47 4.82 -10.41 1.65
C LEU A 47 5.02 -10.89 3.07
N ASP A 48 4.16 -11.80 3.52
CA ASP A 48 4.12 -12.31 4.88
C ASP A 48 4.71 -13.71 5.03
N TRP A 49 4.96 -14.09 6.30
CA TRP A 49 5.41 -15.43 6.69
C TRP A 49 4.28 -16.38 7.06
N TRP A 50 3.02 -15.93 7.10
CA TRP A 50 1.90 -16.70 7.63
C TRP A 50 1.72 -18.03 6.92
N PRO A 51 1.74 -19.17 7.67
CA PRO A 51 1.41 -20.48 7.11
C PRO A 51 -0.06 -20.56 6.69
N SER A 52 -0.38 -21.52 5.80
CA SER A 52 -1.72 -21.72 5.25
C SER A 52 -2.81 -22.01 6.28
N GLU A 53 -2.43 -22.61 7.43
CA GLU A 53 -3.32 -22.88 8.55
C GLU A 53 -3.59 -21.66 9.45
N ARG A 54 -3.02 -20.51 9.14
CA ARG A 54 -3.35 -19.27 9.83
C ARG A 54 -4.77 -18.86 9.48
N CYS A 55 -5.62 -18.80 10.51
CA CYS A 55 -6.99 -18.34 10.39
C CYS A 55 -7.23 -17.12 11.26
N ASP A 56 -7.83 -16.09 10.69
CA ASP A 56 -8.29 -14.90 11.38
C ASP A 56 -9.83 -14.91 11.35
N TYR A 57 -10.47 -14.77 12.52
CA TYR A 57 -11.93 -14.80 12.67
C TYR A 57 -12.62 -16.03 12.03
N GLY A 58 -11.93 -17.18 12.03
CA GLY A 58 -12.45 -18.42 11.44
C GLY A 58 -12.25 -18.56 9.92
N SER A 59 -11.66 -17.56 9.26
CA SER A 59 -11.29 -17.61 7.84
C SER A 59 -9.78 -17.83 7.67
N CYS A 60 -9.38 -18.87 6.91
CA CYS A 60 -7.98 -19.20 6.63
C CYS A 60 -7.62 -18.70 5.22
N SER A 61 -7.42 -17.40 5.08
CA SER A 61 -7.30 -16.72 3.79
C SER A 61 -5.85 -16.62 3.25
N TRP A 62 -4.86 -17.13 3.98
CA TRP A 62 -3.46 -17.01 3.60
C TRP A 62 -3.01 -18.01 2.53
N GLY A 63 -3.56 -19.21 2.50
CA GLY A 63 -3.22 -20.21 1.48
C GLY A 63 -1.71 -20.46 1.37
N ASN A 64 -1.21 -20.63 0.14
CA ASN A 64 0.22 -20.80 -0.15
C ASN A 64 0.89 -19.46 -0.52
N ALA A 65 0.61 -18.39 0.23
CA ALA A 65 1.15 -17.05 -0.01
C ALA A 65 2.34 -16.69 0.90
N SER A 66 2.77 -17.59 1.79
CA SER A 66 3.91 -17.35 2.68
C SER A 66 5.22 -17.22 1.91
N ILE A 67 6.13 -16.38 2.38
CA ILE A 67 7.51 -16.27 1.90
C ILE A 67 8.15 -17.66 1.78
N LEU A 68 7.80 -18.61 2.68
CA LEU A 68 8.35 -19.96 2.67
C LEU A 68 7.76 -20.89 1.59
N ASN A 69 6.53 -20.68 1.13
CA ASN A 69 5.83 -21.64 0.27
C ASN A 69 5.22 -21.06 -1.02
N LEU A 70 5.26 -19.73 -1.22
CA LEU A 70 4.75 -19.08 -2.41
C LEU A 70 5.41 -19.64 -3.67
N ASN A 71 4.59 -19.95 -4.70
CA ASN A 71 5.10 -20.41 -5.99
C ASN A 71 5.73 -19.26 -6.78
N LEU A 72 7.03 -19.07 -6.61
CA LEU A 72 7.81 -18.01 -7.22
C LEU A 72 7.99 -18.15 -8.75
N SER A 73 7.67 -19.31 -9.33
CA SER A 73 7.72 -19.56 -10.78
C SER A 73 6.38 -19.32 -11.49
N ASN A 74 5.35 -18.86 -10.76
CA ASN A 74 4.05 -18.58 -11.38
C ASN A 74 4.18 -17.38 -12.33
N PRO A 75 3.82 -17.50 -13.62
CA PRO A 75 4.02 -16.42 -14.59
C PRO A 75 3.16 -15.20 -14.32
N VAL A 76 1.96 -15.36 -13.76
CA VAL A 76 1.10 -14.22 -13.38
C VAL A 76 1.77 -13.41 -12.28
N LEU A 77 2.33 -14.07 -11.25
CA LEU A 77 3.05 -13.40 -10.16
C LEU A 77 4.25 -12.61 -10.69
N ILE A 78 5.08 -13.25 -11.51
CA ILE A 78 6.27 -12.61 -12.10
C ILE A 78 5.86 -11.39 -12.93
N ASN A 79 4.87 -11.55 -13.81
CA ASN A 79 4.40 -10.48 -14.69
C ASN A 79 3.72 -9.34 -13.90
N ALA A 80 2.97 -9.68 -12.84
CA ALA A 80 2.32 -8.69 -11.99
C ALA A 80 3.34 -7.80 -11.26
N VAL A 81 4.41 -8.38 -10.73
CA VAL A 81 5.50 -7.60 -10.11
C VAL A 81 6.27 -6.80 -11.17
N LYS A 82 6.62 -7.43 -12.29
CA LYS A 82 7.39 -6.81 -13.37
C LYS A 82 6.66 -5.64 -14.05
N ALA A 83 5.33 -5.60 -14.01
CA ALA A 83 4.55 -4.51 -14.60
C ALA A 83 4.84 -3.14 -13.96
N PHE A 84 5.36 -3.10 -12.74
CA PHE A 84 5.82 -1.88 -12.05
C PHE A 84 7.28 -1.52 -12.34
N SER A 85 8.15 -2.46 -12.48
CA SER A 85 9.58 -2.40 -12.88
C SER A 85 10.36 -1.16 -12.38
N PRO A 86 10.70 -1.08 -11.08
CA PRO A 86 10.52 -2.07 -10.03
C PRO A 86 9.27 -1.85 -9.17
N LEU A 87 8.73 -2.94 -8.61
CA LEU A 87 7.87 -2.88 -7.44
C LEU A 87 8.73 -3.00 -6.18
N LYS A 88 8.51 -2.13 -5.18
CA LYS A 88 9.06 -2.37 -3.85
C LYS A 88 8.30 -3.52 -3.19
N LEU A 89 9.02 -4.48 -2.62
CA LEU A 89 8.47 -5.57 -1.84
C LEU A 89 9.04 -5.53 -0.43
N ARG A 90 8.17 -5.37 0.56
CA ARG A 90 8.53 -5.52 1.97
C ARG A 90 8.20 -6.94 2.43
N LEU A 91 9.22 -7.71 2.76
CA LEU A 91 9.11 -9.03 3.35
C LEU A 91 9.12 -8.87 4.86
N GLY A 92 7.98 -9.14 5.53
CA GLY A 92 7.85 -8.86 6.96
C GLY A 92 6.59 -9.48 7.56
N GLY A 93 6.02 -8.80 8.55
CA GLY A 93 4.85 -9.25 9.30
C GLY A 93 5.21 -9.94 10.61
N SER A 94 4.23 -10.22 11.47
CA SER A 94 4.46 -10.63 12.87
C SER A 94 5.41 -11.82 13.05
N LEU A 95 5.47 -12.73 12.08
CA LEU A 95 6.35 -13.90 12.17
C LEU A 95 7.80 -13.63 11.72
N ASP A 96 8.16 -12.45 11.24
CA ASP A 96 9.56 -12.12 10.99
C ASP A 96 10.36 -12.13 12.31
N ASP A 97 9.74 -11.76 13.42
CA ASP A 97 10.31 -11.78 14.76
C ASP A 97 10.40 -13.20 15.38
N LYS A 98 10.07 -14.22 14.61
CA LYS A 98 10.18 -15.64 14.98
C LYS A 98 10.95 -16.47 13.94
N VAL A 99 11.45 -15.85 12.87
CA VAL A 99 12.20 -16.57 11.86
C VAL A 99 13.70 -16.59 12.21
N LEU A 100 14.32 -17.73 11.97
CA LEU A 100 15.75 -17.93 12.06
C LEU A 100 16.28 -18.26 10.67
N TYR A 101 17.48 -17.84 10.38
CA TYR A 101 18.09 -17.98 9.06
C TYR A 101 19.10 -19.11 9.06
N GLU A 102 18.96 -20.08 8.13
CA GLU A 102 19.89 -21.21 7.97
C GLU A 102 21.19 -20.75 7.33
N THR A 103 21.98 -19.98 8.08
CA THR A 103 23.29 -19.45 7.63
C THR A 103 24.41 -19.83 8.59
N GLY A 104 25.62 -19.99 8.07
CA GLY A 104 26.79 -20.34 8.87
C GLY A 104 26.64 -21.69 9.59
N ASP A 105 27.17 -21.76 10.81
CA ASP A 105 27.04 -22.93 11.69
C ASP A 105 25.68 -22.92 12.41
N PHE A 106 24.59 -23.07 11.66
CA PHE A 106 23.22 -23.01 12.21
C PHE A 106 22.97 -24.06 13.32
N GLY A 107 23.66 -25.20 13.26
CA GLY A 107 23.79 -26.19 14.36
C GLY A 107 22.53 -26.96 14.73
N ARG A 108 21.40 -26.75 14.00
CA ARG A 108 20.12 -27.42 14.24
C ARG A 108 19.35 -27.60 12.92
N PRO A 109 18.34 -28.52 12.87
CA PRO A 109 17.48 -28.65 11.69
C PRO A 109 16.72 -27.33 11.39
N CYS A 110 16.64 -26.96 10.12
CA CYS A 110 15.82 -25.83 9.66
C CYS A 110 14.36 -26.30 9.53
N LEU A 111 13.55 -26.01 10.52
CA LEU A 111 12.16 -26.45 10.61
C LEU A 111 11.20 -25.29 10.24
N PRO A 112 10.06 -25.57 9.57
CA PRO A 112 9.04 -24.56 9.32
C PRO A 112 8.37 -24.09 10.61
N PHE A 113 7.57 -23.02 10.51
CA PHE A 113 6.68 -22.62 11.60
C PHE A 113 5.70 -23.77 11.92
N VAL A 114 5.54 -24.08 13.20
CA VAL A 114 4.58 -25.07 13.69
C VAL A 114 3.60 -24.36 14.61
N LYS A 115 2.30 -24.56 14.39
CA LYS A 115 1.24 -23.96 15.20
C LYS A 115 1.41 -24.37 16.67
N ASN A 116 1.40 -23.37 17.55
CA ASN A 116 1.48 -23.52 19.00
C ASN A 116 0.76 -22.32 19.65
N ASP A 117 -0.48 -22.55 20.08
CA ASP A 117 -1.33 -21.47 20.63
C ASP A 117 -0.77 -20.85 21.92
N SER A 118 0.18 -21.52 22.59
CA SER A 118 0.88 -20.99 23.79
C SER A 118 2.09 -20.15 23.44
N ALA A 119 2.57 -20.19 22.19
CA ALA A 119 3.72 -19.40 21.75
C ALA A 119 3.28 -18.00 21.29
N LEU A 120 4.23 -17.07 21.28
CA LEU A 120 4.02 -15.72 20.74
C LEU A 120 3.56 -15.83 19.28
N PHE A 121 2.55 -15.05 18.91
CA PHE A 121 1.88 -15.07 17.60
C PHE A 121 1.22 -16.41 17.22
N GLY A 122 1.14 -17.39 18.12
CA GLY A 122 0.51 -18.70 17.90
C GLY A 122 1.37 -19.72 17.16
N TYR A 123 2.69 -19.50 17.06
CA TYR A 123 3.62 -20.39 16.36
C TYR A 123 4.95 -20.52 17.11
N ASN A 124 5.60 -21.69 17.00
CA ASN A 124 7.00 -21.84 17.35
C ASN A 124 7.90 -21.07 16.37
N ASP A 125 9.18 -20.94 16.70
CA ASP A 125 10.15 -20.34 15.77
C ASP A 125 10.22 -21.16 14.50
N GLY A 126 10.21 -20.45 13.37
CA GLY A 126 10.40 -21.02 12.05
C GLY A 126 11.81 -20.78 11.52
N CYS A 127 12.14 -21.36 10.39
CA CYS A 127 13.43 -21.22 9.76
C CYS A 127 13.27 -20.86 8.27
N LEU A 128 14.08 -19.91 7.81
CA LEU A 128 14.28 -19.63 6.39
C LEU A 128 15.46 -20.50 5.88
N PRO A 129 15.20 -21.55 5.07
CA PRO A 129 16.28 -22.30 4.42
C PRO A 129 17.07 -21.40 3.49
N ILE A 130 18.38 -21.56 3.46
CA ILE A 130 19.24 -20.74 2.58
C ILE A 130 18.94 -20.98 1.10
N SER A 131 18.54 -22.19 0.74
CA SER A 131 18.06 -22.52 -0.60
C SER A 131 16.78 -21.75 -0.98
N ARG A 132 15.92 -21.48 0.00
CA ARG A 132 14.73 -20.65 -0.23
C ARG A 132 15.09 -19.18 -0.40
N TRP A 133 16.09 -18.70 0.36
CA TRP A 133 16.61 -17.34 0.19
C TRP A 133 17.20 -17.13 -1.21
N ASP A 134 17.96 -18.12 -1.73
CA ASP A 134 18.47 -18.09 -3.09
C ASP A 134 17.33 -18.07 -4.15
N GLN A 135 16.23 -18.86 -3.94
CA GLN A 135 15.06 -18.83 -4.82
C GLN A 135 14.34 -17.47 -4.82
N LEU A 136 14.19 -16.86 -3.64
CA LEU A 136 13.58 -15.54 -3.49
C LEU A 136 14.38 -14.49 -4.23
N ASN A 137 15.71 -14.46 -4.06
CA ASN A 137 16.57 -13.49 -4.74
C ASN A 137 16.57 -13.66 -6.26
N LYS A 138 16.49 -14.91 -6.77
CA LYS A 138 16.30 -15.16 -8.19
C LYS A 138 14.97 -14.60 -8.70
N PHE A 139 13.89 -14.79 -7.95
CA PHE A 139 12.58 -14.23 -8.27
C PHE A 139 12.61 -12.69 -8.27
N PHE A 140 13.25 -12.05 -7.29
CA PHE A 140 13.36 -10.59 -7.22
C PHE A 140 14.10 -10.02 -8.43
N GLU A 141 15.17 -10.67 -8.86
CA GLU A 141 15.91 -10.29 -10.06
C GLU A 141 15.05 -10.46 -11.32
N GLU A 142 14.41 -11.63 -11.50
CA GLU A 142 13.56 -11.93 -12.65
C GLU A 142 12.36 -10.99 -12.77
N ALA A 143 11.71 -10.69 -11.64
CA ALA A 143 10.55 -9.81 -11.56
C ALA A 143 10.92 -8.31 -11.46
N SER A 144 12.22 -7.96 -11.43
CA SER A 144 12.70 -6.58 -11.21
C SER A 144 12.14 -5.95 -9.94
N ALA A 145 12.11 -6.70 -8.84
CA ALA A 145 11.63 -6.21 -7.55
C ALA A 145 12.73 -5.49 -6.77
N SER A 146 12.35 -4.51 -5.97
CA SER A 146 13.23 -3.80 -5.02
C SER A 146 12.82 -4.18 -3.60
N VAL A 147 13.73 -4.79 -2.81
CA VAL A 147 13.37 -5.55 -1.62
C VAL A 147 13.77 -4.88 -0.32
N VAL A 148 12.82 -4.77 0.60
CA VAL A 148 13.00 -4.51 2.02
C VAL A 148 12.77 -5.82 2.77
N PHE A 149 13.69 -6.20 3.65
CA PHE A 149 13.60 -7.45 4.41
C PHE A 149 13.57 -7.18 5.91
N GLY A 150 12.49 -7.67 6.57
CA GLY A 150 12.33 -7.62 8.02
C GLY A 150 13.19 -8.65 8.74
N LEU A 151 13.96 -8.18 9.71
CA LEU A 151 14.87 -8.98 10.52
C LEU A 151 14.23 -9.27 11.88
N ASN A 152 14.41 -10.49 12.36
CA ASN A 152 13.97 -10.91 13.70
C ASN A 152 14.62 -10.06 14.80
N ALA A 153 13.88 -9.09 15.34
CA ALA A 153 14.34 -8.23 16.44
C ALA A 153 14.09 -8.84 17.83
N LEU A 154 13.39 -9.96 17.95
CA LEU A 154 13.12 -10.62 19.23
C LEU A 154 14.15 -11.67 19.61
N ASN A 155 15.07 -12.05 18.73
CA ASN A 155 16.07 -13.07 19.00
C ASN A 155 16.94 -12.69 20.23
N GLY A 156 17.03 -13.61 21.18
CA GLY A 156 17.81 -13.45 22.43
C GLY A 156 17.15 -12.65 23.54
N ARG A 157 15.93 -12.12 23.34
CA ARG A 157 15.20 -11.38 24.37
C ARG A 157 14.41 -12.28 25.29
N VAL A 158 14.07 -11.73 26.45
CA VAL A 158 13.28 -12.43 27.47
C VAL A 158 11.97 -11.69 27.71
N PRO A 159 10.84 -12.43 27.84
CA PRO A 159 9.57 -11.84 28.24
C PRO A 159 9.65 -11.22 29.63
N MET A 160 9.03 -10.05 29.81
CA MET A 160 8.94 -9.32 31.07
C MET A 160 7.52 -9.41 31.64
N PRO A 161 7.34 -9.25 32.98
CA PRO A 161 6.02 -9.36 33.60
C PRO A 161 4.98 -8.34 33.12
N ASP A 162 5.42 -7.20 32.56
CA ASP A 162 4.55 -6.14 32.06
C ASP A 162 4.13 -6.34 30.60
N GLY A 163 4.47 -7.50 29.99
CA GLY A 163 4.19 -7.84 28.60
C GLY A 163 5.18 -7.24 27.59
N SER A 164 6.22 -6.54 28.06
CA SER A 164 7.36 -6.17 27.21
C SER A 164 8.34 -7.33 27.03
N VAL A 165 9.32 -7.14 26.15
CA VAL A 165 10.48 -8.01 26.03
C VAL A 165 11.74 -7.21 26.32
N GLY A 166 12.58 -7.73 27.20
CA GLY A 166 13.79 -7.08 27.67
C GLY A 166 15.07 -7.72 27.14
N GLY A 167 16.18 -7.02 27.35
CA GLY A 167 17.52 -7.43 26.94
C GLY A 167 17.90 -6.93 25.55
N PRO A 168 19.22 -6.93 25.23
CA PRO A 168 19.72 -6.51 23.93
C PRO A 168 19.33 -7.52 22.86
N TRP A 169 19.25 -7.03 21.63
CA TRP A 169 19.07 -7.88 20.45
C TRP A 169 20.27 -8.80 20.23
N ASN A 170 20.06 -10.09 20.13
CA ASN A 170 21.07 -11.02 19.65
C ASN A 170 21.08 -11.04 18.11
N TYR A 171 21.89 -10.21 17.53
CA TYR A 171 21.97 -10.01 16.08
C TYR A 171 22.79 -11.06 15.32
N THR A 172 23.44 -12.02 16.00
CA THR A 172 24.40 -12.95 15.37
C THR A 172 23.83 -13.68 14.15
N ASN A 173 22.58 -14.15 14.24
CA ASN A 173 21.95 -14.87 13.13
C ASN A 173 21.54 -13.91 11.99
N ALA A 174 21.05 -12.71 12.32
CA ALA A 174 20.74 -11.67 11.34
C ALA A 174 22.01 -11.18 10.61
N GLU A 175 23.09 -10.90 11.34
CA GLU A 175 24.40 -10.53 10.80
C GLU A 175 24.92 -11.60 9.82
N SER A 176 24.77 -12.88 10.16
CA SER A 176 25.14 -14.00 9.28
C SER A 176 24.35 -14.00 7.96
N LEU A 177 23.03 -13.71 7.99
CA LEU A 177 22.22 -13.55 6.77
C LEU A 177 22.66 -12.36 5.94
N ILE A 178 22.94 -11.21 6.57
CA ILE A 178 23.40 -10.00 5.88
C ILE A 178 24.75 -10.26 5.20
N HIS A 179 25.69 -10.93 5.89
CA HIS A 179 26.97 -11.36 5.32
C HIS A 179 26.78 -12.30 4.11
N PHE A 180 25.93 -13.33 4.25
CA PHE A 180 25.65 -14.24 3.16
C PHE A 180 25.10 -13.50 1.94
N THR A 181 24.09 -12.62 2.15
CA THR A 181 23.43 -11.80 1.13
C THR A 181 24.44 -10.90 0.40
N ALA A 182 25.29 -10.23 1.15
CA ALA A 182 26.35 -9.37 0.60
C ALA A 182 27.37 -10.17 -0.21
N ASN A 183 27.80 -11.35 0.27
CA ASN A 183 28.77 -12.21 -0.43
C ASN A 183 28.20 -12.79 -1.73
N LYS A 184 26.89 -13.04 -1.78
CA LYS A 184 26.17 -13.44 -3.01
C LYS A 184 25.91 -12.27 -3.95
N SER A 185 26.19 -11.04 -3.53
CA SER A 185 25.84 -9.82 -4.26
C SER A 185 24.35 -9.70 -4.57
N TYR A 186 23.50 -10.21 -3.69
CA TYR A 186 22.05 -10.03 -3.78
C TYR A 186 21.67 -8.58 -3.48
N ASN A 187 20.79 -8.01 -4.30
CA ASN A 187 20.40 -6.61 -4.19
C ASN A 187 19.24 -6.44 -3.21
N ILE A 188 19.52 -5.95 -2.02
CA ILE A 188 18.52 -5.60 -1.00
C ILE A 188 18.50 -4.07 -0.86
N LEU A 189 17.31 -3.48 -0.98
CA LEU A 189 17.10 -2.03 -0.82
C LEU A 189 17.30 -1.61 0.63
N GLY A 190 16.81 -2.39 1.58
CA GLY A 190 16.91 -2.07 2.99
C GLY A 190 16.64 -3.24 3.92
N TRP A 191 17.19 -3.15 5.12
CA TRP A 191 16.95 -4.05 6.24
C TRP A 191 16.05 -3.34 7.24
N GLU A 192 14.89 -3.92 7.54
CA GLU A 192 13.95 -3.43 8.56
C GLU A 192 14.14 -4.21 9.86
N LEU A 193 14.11 -3.53 11.01
CA LEU A 193 14.32 -4.17 12.32
C LEU A 193 12.98 -4.52 12.97
N GLY A 194 12.57 -5.78 12.90
CA GLY A 194 11.36 -6.30 13.54
C GLY A 194 10.04 -5.78 12.98
N ASN A 195 8.92 -6.23 13.57
CA ASN A 195 7.58 -5.88 13.16
C ASN A 195 6.67 -5.58 14.36
N GLU A 196 6.07 -4.38 14.39
CA GLU A 196 5.05 -3.94 15.36
C GLU A 196 5.48 -4.04 16.83
N LEU A 197 6.75 -3.75 17.11
CA LEU A 197 7.34 -3.81 18.45
C LEU A 197 7.41 -2.44 19.14
N SER A 198 7.03 -1.36 18.44
CA SER A 198 7.03 0.03 18.95
C SER A 198 5.80 0.31 19.81
N GLY A 199 5.92 1.28 20.71
CA GLY A 199 4.81 1.75 21.54
C GLY A 199 4.18 0.64 22.37
N LYS A 200 2.87 0.42 22.19
CA LYS A 200 2.13 -0.66 22.86
C LYS A 200 2.42 -2.03 22.27
N GLY A 201 2.97 -2.07 21.04
CA GLY A 201 3.25 -3.29 20.31
C GLY A 201 1.99 -4.10 19.92
N ILE A 202 2.21 -5.18 19.18
CA ILE A 202 1.21 -6.20 18.93
C ILE A 202 1.70 -7.50 19.57
N ARG A 203 1.23 -7.82 20.78
CA ARG A 203 1.63 -8.98 21.62
C ARG A 203 3.08 -8.95 22.15
N ALA A 204 3.94 -8.11 21.64
CA ALA A 204 5.28 -7.85 22.15
C ALA A 204 5.60 -6.36 21.98
N ARG A 205 6.42 -5.80 22.87
CA ARG A 205 6.90 -4.42 22.75
C ARG A 205 8.29 -4.30 23.31
N ILE A 206 9.07 -3.37 22.74
CA ILE A 206 10.43 -3.08 23.17
C ILE A 206 10.48 -1.62 23.67
N ASP A 207 11.20 -1.38 24.75
CA ASP A 207 11.49 -0.03 25.23
C ASP A 207 12.19 0.80 24.14
N VAL A 208 11.82 2.07 24.00
CA VAL A 208 12.32 2.94 22.93
C VAL A 208 13.83 3.12 22.95
N ALA A 209 14.45 3.22 24.13
CA ALA A 209 15.90 3.39 24.24
C ALA A 209 16.63 2.11 23.82
N GLN A 210 16.11 0.94 24.21
CA GLN A 210 16.67 -0.35 23.77
C GLN A 210 16.50 -0.53 22.27
N TYR A 211 15.31 -0.20 21.71
CA TYR A 211 15.06 -0.33 20.26
C TYR A 211 15.97 0.60 19.45
N ALA A 212 16.21 1.83 19.93
CA ALA A 212 17.15 2.76 19.29
C ALA A 212 18.60 2.22 19.33
N ALA A 213 19.02 1.66 20.46
CA ALA A 213 20.35 1.06 20.57
C ALA A 213 20.55 -0.13 19.61
N ASP A 214 19.52 -0.95 19.42
CA ASP A 214 19.55 -2.07 18.47
C ASP A 214 19.53 -1.60 17.02
N THR A 215 18.79 -0.52 16.69
CA THR A 215 18.84 0.11 15.36
C THR A 215 20.23 0.67 15.04
N ILE A 216 20.88 1.29 16.03
CA ILE A 216 22.29 1.75 15.91
C ILE A 216 23.23 0.57 15.68
N SER A 217 22.98 -0.57 16.33
CA SER A 217 23.76 -1.78 16.13
C SER A 217 23.59 -2.36 14.73
N LEU A 218 22.35 -2.40 14.22
CA LEU A 218 22.08 -2.82 12.83
C LEU A 218 22.80 -1.93 11.81
N LYS A 219 22.79 -0.60 12.02
CA LYS A 219 23.53 0.34 11.16
C LYS A 219 25.02 0.02 11.11
N LYS A 220 25.65 -0.24 12.26
CA LYS A 220 27.08 -0.59 12.33
C LYS A 220 27.37 -1.89 11.58
N ILE A 221 26.55 -2.92 11.76
CA ILE A 221 26.68 -4.20 11.06
C ILE A 221 26.64 -3.99 9.55
N VAL A 222 25.62 -3.28 9.05
CA VAL A 222 25.45 -3.01 7.62
C VAL A 222 26.60 -2.17 7.08
N ASP A 223 27.05 -1.14 7.80
CA ASP A 223 28.18 -0.31 7.38
C ASP A 223 29.47 -1.09 7.26
N GLN A 224 29.74 -2.05 8.17
CA GLN A 224 30.91 -2.91 8.15
C GLN A 224 30.87 -3.91 7.00
N ILE A 225 29.73 -4.60 6.82
CA ILE A 225 29.56 -5.64 5.79
C ILE A 225 29.60 -5.06 4.37
N TYR A 226 29.03 -3.86 4.20
CA TYR A 226 28.98 -3.17 2.90
C TYR A 226 30.08 -2.12 2.73
N GLU A 227 31.13 -2.13 3.55
CA GLU A 227 32.28 -1.25 3.39
C GLU A 227 32.92 -1.44 2.01
N GLY A 228 33.18 -0.33 1.31
CA GLY A 228 33.76 -0.34 -0.05
C GLY A 228 32.82 -0.80 -1.17
N ARG A 229 31.57 -1.15 -0.88
CA ARG A 229 30.57 -1.46 -1.91
C ARG A 229 29.88 -0.20 -2.42
N PRO A 230 29.47 -0.13 -3.71
CA PRO A 230 28.92 1.08 -4.33
C PRO A 230 27.56 1.47 -3.75
N VAL A 231 26.78 0.50 -3.25
CA VAL A 231 25.44 0.72 -2.68
C VAL A 231 25.37 0.01 -1.33
N LYS A 232 24.86 0.72 -0.32
CA LYS A 232 24.56 0.16 0.99
C LYS A 232 23.05 0.09 1.17
N PRO A 233 22.51 -1.01 1.72
CA PRO A 233 21.11 -1.10 2.08
C PRO A 233 20.71 -0.03 3.11
N LEU A 234 19.48 0.46 3.00
CA LEU A 234 18.89 1.38 3.96
C LEU A 234 18.64 0.70 5.30
N ILE A 235 18.71 1.46 6.39
CA ILE A 235 18.25 1.05 7.72
C ILE A 235 16.84 1.58 7.92
N ILE A 236 15.90 0.66 8.13
CA ILE A 236 14.47 0.92 8.19
C ILE A 236 13.93 0.48 9.57
N ALA A 237 13.14 1.32 10.20
CA ALA A 237 12.50 1.05 11.50
C ALA A 237 11.41 2.12 11.78
N PRO A 238 10.49 1.92 12.73
CA PRO A 238 10.31 0.74 13.59
C PRO A 238 9.28 -0.28 13.06
N GLY A 239 8.64 -0.06 11.89
CA GLY A 239 7.65 -0.98 11.32
C GLY A 239 6.49 -1.28 12.28
N GLY A 240 5.85 -0.25 12.85
CA GLY A 240 4.80 -0.46 13.83
C GLY A 240 3.73 0.63 13.88
N ASN A 241 2.78 0.49 14.80
CA ASN A 241 1.73 1.47 14.98
C ASN A 241 2.30 2.81 15.42
N PHE A 242 1.81 3.89 14.81
CA PHE A 242 2.29 5.23 15.10
C PHE A 242 1.80 5.72 16.48
N GLU A 243 2.75 6.05 17.35
CA GLU A 243 2.51 6.71 18.64
C GLU A 243 3.45 7.93 18.75
N VAL A 244 2.87 9.12 18.89
CA VAL A 244 3.59 10.42 18.85
C VAL A 244 4.81 10.46 19.77
N GLU A 245 4.62 10.09 21.04
CA GLU A 245 5.67 10.15 22.07
C GLU A 245 6.81 9.17 21.78
N TRP A 246 6.47 7.93 21.45
CA TRP A 246 7.44 6.88 21.16
C TRP A 246 8.26 7.22 19.91
N TYR A 247 7.60 7.66 18.82
CA TYR A 247 8.28 8.04 17.56
C TYR A 247 9.17 9.28 17.74
N SER A 248 8.72 10.29 18.51
CA SER A 248 9.53 11.45 18.82
C SER A 248 10.81 11.09 19.56
N GLN A 249 10.71 10.25 20.61
CA GLN A 249 11.87 9.79 21.38
C GLN A 249 12.79 8.92 20.53
N PHE A 250 12.25 8.01 19.71
CA PHE A 250 13.03 7.15 18.83
C PHE A 250 13.87 7.94 17.84
N ILE A 251 13.28 8.96 17.20
CA ILE A 251 13.99 9.86 16.28
C ILE A 251 15.08 10.63 17.03
N ASP A 252 14.78 11.16 18.22
CA ASP A 252 15.77 11.90 19.02
C ASP A 252 16.98 11.03 19.42
N LEU A 253 16.74 9.76 19.75
CA LEU A 253 17.80 8.82 20.12
C LEU A 253 18.67 8.37 18.93
N THR A 254 18.09 8.31 17.73
CA THR A 254 18.78 7.79 16.53
C THR A 254 19.44 8.89 15.68
N LYS A 255 19.00 10.15 15.79
CA LYS A 255 19.47 11.24 14.93
C LYS A 255 20.96 11.54 15.05
N THR A 256 21.55 11.48 16.27
CA THR A 256 22.94 11.83 16.49
C THR A 256 23.90 10.87 15.79
N SER A 257 23.51 9.59 15.68
CA SER A 257 24.30 8.56 15.01
C SER A 257 24.00 8.42 13.51
N SER A 258 22.98 9.18 13.01
CA SER A 258 22.46 9.04 11.64
C SER A 258 22.20 7.57 11.28
N SER A 259 21.65 6.80 12.22
CA SER A 259 21.51 5.35 12.10
C SER A 259 20.20 4.91 11.46
N LEU A 260 19.30 5.83 11.17
CA LEU A 260 18.00 5.58 10.56
C LEU A 260 17.90 6.32 9.22
N ASP A 261 17.69 5.57 8.14
CA ASP A 261 17.49 6.12 6.79
C ASP A 261 15.99 6.32 6.48
N VAL A 262 15.15 5.38 6.96
CA VAL A 262 13.70 5.40 6.74
C VAL A 262 12.97 5.12 8.05
N ILE A 263 11.99 5.99 8.35
CA ILE A 263 11.05 5.75 9.44
C ILE A 263 9.74 5.21 8.89
N THR A 264 9.34 4.02 9.36
CA THR A 264 8.12 3.35 8.89
C THR A 264 7.05 3.34 9.97
N HIS A 265 5.79 3.37 9.53
CA HIS A 265 4.64 3.12 10.39
C HIS A 265 3.60 2.26 9.68
N HIS A 266 2.74 1.58 10.47
CA HIS A 266 1.62 0.77 9.97
C HIS A 266 0.29 1.49 10.16
N MET A 267 -0.68 1.22 9.27
CA MET A 267 -1.97 1.90 9.29
C MET A 267 -3.15 1.00 8.90
N TYR A 268 -4.15 0.91 9.80
CA TYR A 268 -5.38 0.13 9.59
C TYR A 268 -6.60 0.92 10.09
N ILE A 269 -6.95 1.98 9.35
CA ILE A 269 -7.98 2.96 9.78
C ILE A 269 -9.42 2.44 9.71
N LEU A 270 -9.68 1.35 8.98
CA LEU A 270 -11.03 0.83 8.82
C LEU A 270 -11.45 -0.09 9.99
N GLY A 271 -10.48 -0.59 10.78
CA GLY A 271 -10.76 -1.48 11.91
C GLY A 271 -10.59 -2.96 11.58
N PRO A 272 -11.26 -3.86 12.32
CA PRO A 272 -11.12 -5.31 12.11
C PRO A 272 -11.77 -5.81 10.83
N GLY A 273 -11.22 -6.87 10.23
CA GLY A 273 -11.76 -7.49 9.02
C GLY A 273 -13.16 -8.13 9.19
N VAL A 274 -13.65 -8.31 10.40
CA VAL A 274 -15.01 -8.79 10.68
C VAL A 274 -16.06 -7.67 10.79
N ASP A 275 -15.67 -6.43 10.62
CA ASP A 275 -16.58 -5.29 10.70
C ASP A 275 -17.50 -5.29 9.48
N GLU A 276 -18.81 -5.29 9.71
CA GLU A 276 -19.83 -5.35 8.64
C GLU A 276 -20.01 -4.00 7.93
N ASP A 277 -19.55 -2.89 8.54
CA ASP A 277 -19.69 -1.53 8.04
C ASP A 277 -18.49 -1.06 7.18
N LEU A 278 -17.61 -1.96 6.77
CA LEU A 278 -16.38 -1.60 6.04
C LEU A 278 -16.64 -0.85 4.75
N VAL A 279 -17.67 -1.22 3.98
CA VAL A 279 -18.04 -0.54 2.73
C VAL A 279 -18.49 0.90 3.03
N GLU A 280 -19.32 1.10 4.05
CA GLU A 280 -19.76 2.42 4.48
C GLU A 280 -18.56 3.28 4.92
N LYS A 281 -17.63 2.70 5.70
CA LYS A 281 -16.41 3.38 6.14
C LYS A 281 -15.52 3.79 4.98
N ILE A 282 -15.36 2.94 3.96
CA ILE A 282 -14.59 3.25 2.75
C ILE A 282 -15.22 4.40 1.96
N LEU A 283 -16.55 4.46 1.85
CA LEU A 283 -17.26 5.50 1.12
C LEU A 283 -17.58 6.74 1.98
N ASN A 284 -17.01 6.81 3.19
CA ASN A 284 -17.20 7.93 4.11
C ASN A 284 -15.95 8.82 4.16
N PRO A 285 -16.00 10.04 3.58
CA PRO A 285 -14.84 10.94 3.54
C PRO A 285 -14.31 11.30 4.93
N TRP A 286 -15.18 11.46 5.93
CA TRP A 286 -14.76 11.75 7.31
C TRP A 286 -13.96 10.62 7.93
N ARG A 287 -14.30 9.38 7.58
CA ARG A 287 -13.57 8.20 8.06
C ARG A 287 -12.19 8.12 7.43
N LEU A 288 -12.10 8.40 6.13
CA LEU A 288 -10.83 8.43 5.41
C LEU A 288 -9.91 9.54 5.91
N ASP A 289 -10.46 10.71 6.25
CA ASP A 289 -9.70 11.87 6.77
C ASP A 289 -8.99 11.59 8.11
N LEU A 290 -9.37 10.55 8.86
CA LEU A 290 -8.70 10.19 10.12
C LEU A 290 -7.21 9.86 9.92
N ALA A 291 -6.81 9.36 8.76
CA ALA A 291 -5.42 9.06 8.44
C ALA A 291 -4.53 10.30 8.42
N ALA A 292 -5.08 11.46 8.06
CA ALA A 292 -4.33 12.71 7.94
C ALA A 292 -3.57 13.10 9.21
N SER A 293 -4.13 12.76 10.39
CA SER A 293 -3.49 13.07 11.68
C SER A 293 -2.17 12.33 11.88
N VAL A 294 -2.08 11.08 11.42
CA VAL A 294 -0.85 10.27 11.52
C VAL A 294 0.25 10.88 10.65
N PHE A 295 -0.06 11.15 9.38
CA PHE A 295 0.88 11.74 8.44
C PHE A 295 1.35 13.12 8.88
N SER A 296 0.41 13.99 9.32
CA SER A 296 0.71 15.33 9.80
C SER A 296 1.62 15.30 11.03
N ASN A 297 1.30 14.48 12.03
CA ASN A 297 2.09 14.39 13.25
C ASN A 297 3.50 13.89 12.97
N LEU A 298 3.66 12.84 12.15
CA LEU A 298 4.98 12.34 11.78
C LEU A 298 5.80 13.39 11.02
N SER A 299 5.18 14.11 10.08
CA SER A 299 5.82 15.21 9.35
C SER A 299 6.28 16.34 10.31
N VAL A 300 5.49 16.66 11.34
CA VAL A 300 5.87 17.66 12.37
C VAL A 300 7.05 17.17 13.21
N ILE A 301 7.04 15.91 13.64
CA ILE A 301 8.13 15.30 14.43
C ILE A 301 9.45 15.37 13.63
N LEU A 302 9.44 14.96 12.38
CA LEU A 302 10.64 14.96 11.52
C LEU A 302 11.19 16.38 11.31
N ARG A 303 10.34 17.36 11.04
CA ARG A 303 10.76 18.77 10.91
C ARG A 303 11.35 19.31 12.19
N ASN A 304 10.73 19.06 13.34
CA ASN A 304 11.19 19.57 14.63
C ASN A 304 12.52 18.93 15.06
N ALA A 305 12.72 17.68 14.74
CA ALA A 305 13.98 16.98 15.04
C ALA A 305 15.14 17.46 14.15
N GLY A 306 14.86 18.12 13.01
CA GLY A 306 15.87 18.46 12.01
C GLY A 306 16.60 17.22 11.48
N SER A 307 15.95 16.07 11.52
CA SER A 307 16.53 14.78 11.15
C SER A 307 16.24 14.44 9.70
N SER A 308 17.06 13.56 9.14
CA SER A 308 17.06 13.22 7.73
C SER A 308 16.28 11.94 7.31
N PRO A 309 15.75 11.07 8.21
CA PRO A 309 15.04 9.89 7.75
C PRO A 309 13.79 10.26 6.96
N THR A 310 13.53 9.52 5.89
CA THR A 310 12.30 9.67 5.10
C THR A 310 11.16 8.86 5.70
N ALA A 311 9.92 9.35 5.59
CA ALA A 311 8.74 8.66 6.10
C ALA A 311 8.15 7.71 5.04
N TRP A 312 7.91 6.44 5.42
CA TRP A 312 7.17 5.48 4.60
C TRP A 312 6.00 4.90 5.39
N VAL A 313 4.94 4.53 4.69
CA VAL A 313 3.97 3.57 5.22
C VAL A 313 4.54 2.18 4.98
N GLY A 314 4.99 1.52 6.06
CA GLY A 314 5.62 0.20 5.99
C GLY A 314 4.61 -0.92 5.75
N GLU A 315 3.36 -0.73 6.22
CA GLU A 315 2.30 -1.70 6.04
C GLU A 315 0.92 -1.04 6.19
N ALA A 316 0.00 -1.29 5.25
CA ALA A 316 -1.38 -0.85 5.36
C ALA A 316 -2.33 -1.73 4.55
N GLY A 317 -3.34 -2.30 5.21
CA GLY A 317 -4.31 -3.21 4.59
C GLY A 317 -5.77 -2.74 4.67
N GLY A 318 -6.00 -1.52 5.16
CA GLY A 318 -7.34 -0.97 5.41
C GLY A 318 -7.97 -1.57 6.66
N ALA A 319 -8.38 -2.83 6.61
CA ALA A 319 -8.87 -3.60 7.75
C ALA A 319 -7.85 -4.66 8.17
N TYR A 320 -7.58 -4.79 9.49
CA TYR A 320 -6.58 -5.71 10.04
C TYR A 320 -7.11 -7.13 10.23
N ASN A 321 -6.19 -8.08 10.56
CA ASN A 321 -6.43 -9.52 10.75
C ASN A 321 -7.04 -10.18 9.50
N GLY A 322 -6.28 -10.14 8.41
CA GLY A 322 -6.60 -10.84 7.17
C GLY A 322 -7.61 -10.13 6.26
N GLY A 323 -8.10 -8.94 6.64
CA GLY A 323 -9.10 -8.21 5.84
C GLY A 323 -10.47 -8.88 5.81
N HIS A 324 -11.34 -8.45 4.88
CA HIS A 324 -12.70 -8.97 4.68
C HIS A 324 -12.88 -9.42 3.23
N ASN A 325 -13.25 -10.68 3.05
CA ASN A 325 -13.47 -11.22 1.70
C ASN A 325 -14.57 -10.46 0.94
N LEU A 326 -14.35 -10.21 -0.33
CA LEU A 326 -15.22 -9.41 -1.23
C LEU A 326 -15.45 -7.96 -0.76
N VAL A 327 -14.58 -7.46 0.14
CA VAL A 327 -14.51 -6.04 0.48
C VAL A 327 -13.08 -5.54 0.28
N THR A 328 -12.12 -6.05 1.06
CA THR A 328 -10.72 -5.57 0.99
C THR A 328 -9.91 -6.17 -0.17
N ASN A 329 -10.48 -7.11 -0.91
CA ASN A 329 -9.95 -7.70 -2.15
C ASN A 329 -10.91 -7.49 -3.36
N SER A 330 -11.77 -6.49 -3.28
CA SER A 330 -12.74 -6.16 -4.34
C SER A 330 -12.67 -4.70 -4.74
N PHE A 331 -13.47 -4.28 -5.71
CA PHE A 331 -13.40 -2.94 -6.29
C PHE A 331 -13.55 -1.81 -5.26
N VAL A 332 -14.39 -1.98 -4.24
CA VAL A 332 -14.57 -0.95 -3.21
C VAL A 332 -13.27 -0.62 -2.47
N SER A 333 -12.35 -1.58 -2.31
CA SER A 333 -11.05 -1.35 -1.68
C SER A 333 -10.20 -0.30 -2.40
N SER A 334 -10.37 -0.16 -3.72
CA SER A 334 -9.65 0.82 -4.54
C SER A 334 -9.87 2.26 -4.09
N PHE A 335 -11.05 2.60 -3.55
CA PHE A 335 -11.34 3.96 -3.05
C PHE A 335 -10.52 4.28 -1.82
N TRP A 336 -10.50 3.39 -0.82
CA TRP A 336 -9.65 3.54 0.36
C TRP A 336 -8.18 3.61 -0.05
N TYR A 337 -7.72 2.69 -0.91
CA TYR A 337 -6.31 2.58 -1.25
C TYR A 337 -5.79 3.83 -1.99
N LEU A 338 -6.51 4.28 -3.03
CA LEU A 338 -6.11 5.47 -3.79
C LEU A 338 -6.22 6.75 -2.97
N ASP A 339 -7.21 6.86 -2.07
CA ASP A 339 -7.31 7.98 -1.15
C ASP A 339 -6.11 8.04 -0.20
N GLN A 340 -5.67 6.87 0.32
CA GLN A 340 -4.48 6.77 1.17
C GLN A 340 -3.19 7.14 0.41
N LEU A 341 -3.05 6.69 -0.83
CA LEU A 341 -1.91 7.07 -1.68
C LEU A 341 -1.87 8.59 -1.87
N GLY A 342 -2.99 9.21 -2.24
CA GLY A 342 -3.06 10.65 -2.45
C GLY A 342 -2.82 11.44 -1.17
N MET A 343 -3.44 11.04 -0.07
CA MET A 343 -3.27 11.71 1.22
C MET A 343 -1.83 11.60 1.72
N SER A 344 -1.25 10.40 1.75
CA SER A 344 0.13 10.21 2.23
C SER A 344 1.15 10.98 1.39
N ALA A 345 0.95 11.02 0.06
CA ALA A 345 1.79 11.80 -0.84
C ALA A 345 1.77 13.32 -0.51
N ASN A 346 0.61 13.88 -0.15
CA ASN A 346 0.49 15.29 0.26
C ASN A 346 1.30 15.61 1.52
N TYR A 347 1.61 14.62 2.36
CA TYR A 347 2.42 14.77 3.57
C TYR A 347 3.88 14.33 3.42
N ASP A 348 4.38 14.28 2.18
CA ASP A 348 5.78 13.94 1.86
C ASP A 348 6.18 12.49 2.21
N THR A 349 5.23 11.57 2.29
CA THR A 349 5.51 10.13 2.39
C THR A 349 6.19 9.65 1.12
N LYS A 350 7.31 8.91 1.26
CA LYS A 350 8.13 8.53 0.11
C LYS A 350 7.74 7.18 -0.49
N SER A 351 7.15 6.27 0.28
CA SER A 351 6.67 4.98 -0.20
C SER A 351 5.48 4.48 0.61
N TYR A 352 4.61 3.69 -0.01
CA TYR A 352 3.40 3.16 0.61
C TYR A 352 3.29 1.66 0.33
N CYS A 353 3.50 0.82 1.36
CA CYS A 353 3.47 -0.63 1.25
C CYS A 353 2.07 -1.17 1.57
N ARG A 354 1.39 -1.64 0.53
CA ARG A 354 0.07 -2.26 0.60
C ARG A 354 0.17 -3.68 1.18
N GLN A 355 -0.53 -3.94 2.25
CA GLN A 355 -0.77 -5.28 2.79
C GLN A 355 -1.95 -5.90 2.04
N SER A 356 -1.70 -6.85 1.15
CA SER A 356 -0.45 -7.49 0.78
C SER A 356 -0.30 -7.58 -0.75
N LEU A 357 0.84 -8.03 -1.27
CA LEU A 357 0.93 -8.43 -2.67
C LEU A 357 -0.01 -9.62 -2.94
N ILE A 358 0.07 -10.65 -2.08
CA ILE A 358 -0.74 -11.86 -2.13
C ILE A 358 -0.89 -12.43 -0.72
N GLY A 359 -2.03 -13.04 -0.40
CA GLY A 359 -2.33 -13.56 0.93
C GLY A 359 -3.25 -12.66 1.74
N GLY A 360 -4.05 -13.26 2.60
CA GLY A 360 -5.18 -12.59 3.25
C GLY A 360 -6.30 -12.25 2.26
N ASN A 361 -7.37 -11.64 2.79
CA ASN A 361 -8.47 -11.10 1.96
C ASN A 361 -8.21 -9.64 1.55
N TYR A 362 -6.98 -9.18 1.55
CA TYR A 362 -6.57 -7.84 1.13
C TYR A 362 -5.42 -7.87 0.10
N GLY A 363 -5.10 -9.03 -0.45
CA GLY A 363 -4.05 -9.17 -1.45
C GLY A 363 -4.37 -8.38 -2.73
N LEU A 364 -3.34 -7.75 -3.31
CA LEU A 364 -3.41 -7.19 -4.65
C LEU A 364 -3.63 -8.28 -5.70
N LEU A 365 -3.18 -9.50 -5.41
CA LEU A 365 -3.40 -10.69 -6.22
C LEU A 365 -4.27 -11.69 -5.46
N ASN A 366 -5.12 -12.41 -6.21
CA ASN A 366 -5.93 -13.50 -5.67
C ASN A 366 -5.02 -14.64 -5.18
N THR A 367 -5.23 -15.08 -3.95
CA THR A 367 -4.37 -16.08 -3.28
C THR A 367 -4.36 -17.45 -3.98
N THR A 368 -5.40 -17.79 -4.76
CA THR A 368 -5.54 -19.07 -5.44
C THR A 368 -5.13 -19.01 -6.91
N THR A 369 -5.63 -17.99 -7.65
CA THR A 369 -5.40 -17.87 -9.10
C THR A 369 -4.19 -17.03 -9.45
N PHE A 370 -3.68 -16.22 -8.53
CA PHE A 370 -2.67 -15.18 -8.72
C PHE A 370 -3.14 -14.02 -9.60
N GLU A 371 -4.38 -14.04 -10.10
CA GLU A 371 -4.93 -12.96 -10.91
C GLU A 371 -5.04 -11.66 -10.12
N PRO A 372 -4.79 -10.51 -10.75
CA PRO A 372 -4.92 -9.21 -10.12
C PRO A 372 -6.33 -8.90 -9.64
N ASN A 373 -6.47 -8.49 -8.38
CA ASN A 373 -7.68 -7.87 -7.84
C ASN A 373 -7.80 -6.41 -8.32
N PRO A 374 -8.97 -5.75 -8.21
CA PRO A 374 -9.20 -4.41 -8.73
C PRO A 374 -8.19 -3.36 -8.27
N ASP A 375 -7.79 -3.37 -7.01
CA ASP A 375 -6.86 -2.40 -6.45
C ASP A 375 -5.40 -2.59 -6.91
N TYR A 376 -5.05 -3.73 -7.47
CA TYR A 376 -3.80 -3.89 -8.23
C TYR A 376 -3.76 -2.95 -9.44
N TYR A 377 -4.84 -2.89 -10.23
CA TYR A 377 -4.90 -2.01 -11.39
C TYR A 377 -4.96 -0.54 -11.00
N SER A 378 -5.58 -0.24 -9.85
CA SER A 378 -5.53 1.10 -9.25
C SER A 378 -4.10 1.53 -8.91
N ALA A 379 -3.32 0.64 -8.29
CA ALA A 379 -1.91 0.87 -8.01
C ALA A 379 -1.07 1.00 -9.28
N LEU A 380 -1.34 0.18 -10.31
CA LEU A 380 -0.60 0.21 -11.57
C LEU A 380 -0.87 1.50 -12.35
N LEU A 381 -2.11 2.00 -12.37
CA LEU A 381 -2.44 3.31 -12.95
C LEU A 381 -1.75 4.44 -12.18
N TRP A 382 -1.79 4.42 -10.86
CA TRP A 382 -1.03 5.37 -10.04
C TRP A 382 0.45 5.37 -10.43
N HIS A 383 1.07 4.18 -10.45
CA HIS A 383 2.48 4.04 -10.77
C HIS A 383 2.85 4.57 -12.16
N ARG A 384 1.98 4.39 -13.16
CA ARG A 384 2.24 4.81 -14.54
C ARG A 384 1.94 6.27 -14.82
N LEU A 385 1.04 6.89 -14.06
CA LEU A 385 0.51 8.21 -14.38
C LEU A 385 0.93 9.30 -13.39
N MET A 386 1.00 8.97 -12.09
CA MET A 386 1.33 9.92 -11.03
C MET A 386 2.85 9.99 -10.86
N GLY A 387 3.46 11.09 -11.28
CA GLY A 387 4.89 11.34 -11.08
C GLY A 387 5.22 11.69 -9.63
N PRO A 388 6.51 11.84 -9.29
CA PRO A 388 6.92 12.03 -7.89
C PRO A 388 6.59 13.42 -7.31
N LYS A 389 6.45 14.45 -8.13
CA LYS A 389 6.17 15.83 -7.68
C LYS A 389 4.68 16.02 -7.40
N VAL A 390 4.32 16.37 -6.16
CA VAL A 390 2.94 16.54 -5.67
C VAL A 390 2.50 17.99 -5.76
N LEU A 391 1.30 18.24 -6.30
CA LEU A 391 0.71 19.57 -6.44
C LEU A 391 -0.45 19.77 -5.46
N ALA A 392 -0.52 20.95 -4.83
CA ALA A 392 -1.68 21.30 -4.01
C ALA A 392 -2.96 21.29 -4.85
N THR A 393 -3.97 20.58 -4.36
CA THR A 393 -5.26 20.42 -5.04
C THR A 393 -6.38 20.64 -4.05
N ASP A 394 -7.22 21.64 -4.32
CA ASP A 394 -8.44 21.89 -3.58
C ASP A 394 -9.66 21.45 -4.42
N PHE A 395 -10.65 20.87 -3.78
CA PHE A 395 -11.92 20.56 -4.46
C PHE A 395 -13.05 21.42 -3.91
N ILE A 396 -13.69 22.16 -4.80
CA ILE A 396 -14.87 22.98 -4.51
C ILE A 396 -16.11 22.21 -4.97
N GLY A 397 -16.97 21.81 -4.03
CA GLY A 397 -18.17 21.03 -4.29
C GLY A 397 -18.48 20.04 -3.17
N THR A 398 -18.98 18.86 -3.53
CA THR A 398 -19.31 17.82 -2.57
C THR A 398 -18.06 17.20 -1.95
N LYS A 399 -18.11 16.91 -0.65
CA LYS A 399 -17.03 16.18 0.04
C LYS A 399 -16.92 14.70 -0.38
N LYS A 400 -17.88 14.20 -1.13
CA LYS A 400 -17.85 12.84 -1.69
C LYS A 400 -16.86 12.71 -2.86
N ILE A 401 -16.36 13.81 -3.43
CA ILE A 401 -15.27 13.77 -4.39
C ILE A 401 -13.94 13.97 -3.64
N ARG A 402 -13.00 13.05 -3.91
CA ARG A 402 -11.60 13.18 -3.49
C ARG A 402 -10.75 13.52 -4.71
N ALA A 403 -9.82 14.45 -4.56
CA ALA A 403 -9.01 14.96 -5.67
C ALA A 403 -7.54 15.05 -5.29
N TYR A 404 -6.66 14.49 -6.10
CA TYR A 404 -5.20 14.50 -5.91
C TYR A 404 -4.49 14.76 -7.23
N THR A 405 -3.49 15.62 -7.25
CA THR A 405 -2.76 15.95 -8.48
C THR A 405 -1.26 15.82 -8.29
N HIS A 406 -0.62 15.18 -9.25
CA HIS A 406 0.82 15.12 -9.38
C HIS A 406 1.25 15.68 -10.73
N CYS A 407 2.51 16.09 -10.85
CA CYS A 407 3.14 16.16 -12.16
C CYS A 407 3.03 14.79 -12.82
N ALA A 408 2.75 14.76 -14.12
CA ALA A 408 2.65 13.49 -14.83
C ALA A 408 4.01 12.77 -14.86
N ARG A 409 3.98 11.43 -14.89
CA ARG A 409 5.21 10.64 -14.90
C ARG A 409 5.97 10.75 -16.22
N ASP A 410 5.28 10.63 -17.34
CA ASP A 410 5.89 10.47 -18.66
C ASP A 410 5.71 11.72 -19.57
N SER A 411 5.28 12.86 -18.99
CA SER A 411 5.17 14.13 -19.70
C SER A 411 5.44 15.31 -18.78
N ASN A 412 5.60 16.51 -19.35
CA ASN A 412 5.68 17.76 -18.57
C ASN A 412 4.29 18.26 -18.09
N GLY A 413 3.25 17.44 -18.28
CA GLY A 413 1.89 17.73 -17.86
C GLY A 413 1.60 17.39 -16.41
N ILE A 414 0.32 17.27 -16.11
CA ILE A 414 -0.18 16.83 -14.79
C ILE A 414 -1.11 15.64 -14.92
N THR A 415 -1.22 14.87 -13.86
CA THR A 415 -2.27 13.85 -13.72
C THR A 415 -3.12 14.15 -12.49
N LEU A 416 -4.44 14.23 -12.71
CA LEU A 416 -5.45 14.43 -11.68
C LEU A 416 -6.18 13.12 -11.43
N LEU A 417 -6.19 12.66 -10.18
CA LEU A 417 -6.99 11.56 -9.69
C LEU A 417 -8.27 12.10 -9.05
N LEU A 418 -9.42 11.56 -9.45
CA LEU A 418 -10.73 11.86 -8.89
C LEU A 418 -11.38 10.55 -8.42
N LEU A 419 -11.85 10.53 -7.15
CA LEU A 419 -12.62 9.43 -6.58
C LEU A 419 -14.01 9.95 -6.26
N ASN A 420 -15.06 9.32 -6.80
CA ASN A 420 -16.44 9.63 -6.42
C ASN A 420 -16.94 8.59 -5.41
N LEU A 421 -17.04 8.98 -4.16
CA LEU A 421 -17.54 8.15 -3.06
C LEU A 421 -19.07 8.16 -2.95
N ASP A 422 -19.77 8.89 -3.83
CA ASP A 422 -21.22 8.95 -3.83
C ASP A 422 -21.81 7.77 -4.62
N PRO A 423 -22.72 6.97 -4.04
CA PRO A 423 -23.30 5.82 -4.71
C PRO A 423 -24.39 6.18 -5.74
N ILE A 424 -24.83 7.44 -5.79
CA ILE A 424 -26.00 7.86 -6.59
C ILE A 424 -25.62 8.96 -7.58
N GLU A 425 -24.84 9.96 -7.15
CA GLU A 425 -24.68 11.21 -7.88
C GLU A 425 -23.47 11.19 -8.82
N THR A 426 -23.70 11.57 -10.07
CA THR A 426 -22.63 11.89 -11.01
C THR A 426 -22.14 13.32 -10.77
N THR A 427 -20.83 13.51 -10.65
CA THR A 427 -20.22 14.84 -10.55
C THR A 427 -19.49 15.20 -11.83
N TYR A 428 -19.76 16.39 -12.38
CA TYR A 428 -19.01 16.97 -13.49
C TYR A 428 -17.99 17.96 -12.93
N VAL A 429 -16.71 17.63 -13.09
CA VAL A 429 -15.60 18.35 -12.50
C VAL A 429 -14.91 19.24 -13.52
N GLN A 430 -14.96 20.55 -13.29
CA GLN A 430 -14.13 21.52 -14.01
C GLN A 430 -12.73 21.54 -13.40
N VAL A 431 -11.71 21.60 -14.26
CA VAL A 431 -10.32 21.74 -13.79
C VAL A 431 -9.86 23.18 -14.00
N SER A 432 -9.36 23.81 -12.94
CA SER A 432 -8.67 25.10 -13.00
C SER A 432 -7.25 24.98 -12.46
N ILE A 433 -6.30 25.61 -13.15
CA ILE A 433 -4.88 25.49 -12.78
C ILE A 433 -4.32 26.90 -12.57
N LYS A 434 -3.97 27.21 -11.33
CA LYS A 434 -3.35 28.49 -10.98
C LYS A 434 -1.95 28.58 -11.59
N SER A 435 -1.58 29.77 -12.03
CA SER A 435 -0.27 30.07 -12.61
C SER A 435 0.02 29.44 -13.98
N VAL A 436 -1.01 28.94 -14.65
CA VAL A 436 -0.87 28.33 -16.00
C VAL A 436 -2.04 28.79 -16.88
N GLU A 437 -1.73 29.24 -18.09
CA GLU A 437 -2.74 29.37 -19.13
C GLU A 437 -3.02 27.99 -19.73
N PHE A 438 -4.20 27.49 -19.50
CA PHE A 438 -4.64 26.18 -20.01
C PHE A 438 -5.14 26.34 -21.46
N THR A 439 -4.41 25.80 -22.41
CA THR A 439 -4.90 25.64 -23.77
C THR A 439 -5.71 24.34 -23.86
N ASN A 440 -7.00 24.47 -24.09
CA ASN A 440 -7.94 23.34 -24.23
C ASN A 440 -7.55 22.43 -25.41
N LYS A 441 -6.69 21.47 -25.12
CA LYS A 441 -6.35 20.37 -26.06
C LYS A 441 -6.99 19.09 -25.53
N THR A 442 -6.67 17.96 -26.11
CA THR A 442 -7.10 16.64 -25.63
C THR A 442 -6.50 16.31 -24.27
N ARG A 443 -7.21 15.54 -23.49
CA ARG A 443 -6.72 14.84 -22.29
C ARG A 443 -6.98 13.35 -22.41
N GLU A 444 -6.26 12.57 -21.65
CA GLU A 444 -6.43 11.12 -21.57
C GLU A 444 -7.16 10.76 -20.27
N GLU A 445 -8.26 10.02 -20.37
CA GLU A 445 -9.03 9.57 -19.23
C GLU A 445 -8.94 8.05 -19.06
N TYR A 446 -8.68 7.62 -17.82
CA TYR A 446 -8.66 6.23 -17.37
C TYR A 446 -9.73 6.09 -16.29
N GLN A 447 -10.91 5.63 -16.68
CA GLN A 447 -12.03 5.45 -15.77
C GLN A 447 -12.12 4.00 -15.32
N LEU A 448 -12.00 3.77 -14.01
CA LEU A 448 -12.23 2.47 -13.38
C LEU A 448 -13.63 2.40 -12.81
N THR A 449 -14.33 1.29 -13.10
CA THR A 449 -15.66 0.98 -12.59
C THR A 449 -15.74 -0.50 -12.20
N ALA A 450 -16.63 -0.83 -11.25
CA ALA A 450 -16.97 -2.20 -10.96
C ALA A 450 -17.77 -2.83 -12.11
N GLU A 451 -17.61 -4.13 -12.33
CA GLU A 451 -18.49 -4.90 -13.20
C GLU A 451 -19.93 -4.83 -12.68
N ASP A 452 -20.87 -4.51 -13.56
CA ASP A 452 -22.29 -4.33 -13.26
C ASP A 452 -22.60 -3.35 -12.09
N GLY A 453 -21.67 -2.46 -11.76
CA GLY A 453 -21.78 -1.54 -10.62
C GLY A 453 -21.67 -2.22 -9.25
N ASN A 454 -21.32 -3.50 -9.20
CA ASN A 454 -21.17 -4.28 -7.96
C ASN A 454 -19.84 -3.97 -7.27
N LEU A 455 -19.88 -3.21 -6.18
CA LEU A 455 -18.68 -2.83 -5.40
C LEU A 455 -17.92 -4.02 -4.82
N HIS A 456 -18.58 -5.17 -4.63
CA HIS A 456 -17.96 -6.41 -4.16
C HIS A 456 -17.34 -7.24 -5.29
N SER A 457 -17.40 -6.78 -6.55
CA SER A 457 -16.78 -7.48 -7.68
C SER A 457 -15.25 -7.49 -7.57
N GLN A 458 -14.66 -8.64 -7.87
CA GLN A 458 -13.22 -8.78 -8.09
C GLN A 458 -12.84 -8.49 -9.55
N THR A 459 -13.81 -8.22 -10.41
CA THR A 459 -13.60 -7.76 -11.79
C THR A 459 -13.70 -6.24 -11.86
N VAL A 460 -12.74 -5.62 -12.51
CA VAL A 460 -12.70 -4.17 -12.75
C VAL A 460 -12.70 -3.88 -14.25
N LEU A 461 -13.39 -2.79 -14.62
CA LEU A 461 -13.41 -2.30 -15.99
C LEU A 461 -12.59 -1.01 -16.10
N LEU A 462 -11.78 -0.92 -17.13
CA LEU A 462 -11.13 0.32 -17.58
C LEU A 462 -11.85 0.83 -18.82
N ASN A 463 -12.45 2.01 -18.74
CA ASN A 463 -13.20 2.61 -19.84
C ASN A 463 -14.26 1.65 -20.43
N GLY A 464 -14.94 0.89 -19.55
CA GLY A 464 -15.97 -0.09 -19.91
C GLY A 464 -15.46 -1.43 -20.45
N LYS A 465 -14.13 -1.66 -20.45
CA LYS A 465 -13.52 -2.94 -20.87
C LYS A 465 -12.96 -3.67 -19.66
N VAL A 466 -13.30 -4.95 -19.50
CA VAL A 466 -12.78 -5.80 -18.42
C VAL A 466 -11.25 -5.92 -18.52
N LEU A 467 -10.56 -5.79 -17.39
CA LEU A 467 -9.13 -6.00 -17.27
C LEU A 467 -8.87 -7.43 -16.77
N ASN A 468 -8.39 -8.28 -17.65
CA ASN A 468 -8.01 -9.66 -17.32
C ASN A 468 -6.60 -9.96 -17.85
N VAL A 469 -5.87 -10.80 -17.13
CA VAL A 469 -4.62 -11.38 -17.65
C VAL A 469 -4.92 -12.32 -18.82
N ASP A 470 -4.00 -12.44 -19.74
CA ASP A 470 -4.13 -13.39 -20.86
C ASP A 470 -3.73 -14.81 -20.41
N SER A 471 -3.81 -15.76 -21.34
CA SER A 471 -3.44 -17.16 -21.10
C SER A 471 -1.96 -17.41 -20.74
N TYR A 472 -1.11 -16.39 -20.93
CA TYR A 472 0.31 -16.40 -20.57
C TYR A 472 0.57 -15.63 -19.26
N GLY A 473 -0.49 -15.14 -18.61
CA GLY A 473 -0.40 -14.35 -17.38
C GLY A 473 0.11 -12.91 -17.60
N GLN A 474 0.01 -12.37 -18.82
CA GLN A 474 0.43 -11.00 -19.12
C GLN A 474 -0.61 -10.01 -18.61
N ILE A 475 -0.13 -8.93 -18.01
CA ILE A 475 -0.98 -7.83 -17.56
C ILE A 475 -1.50 -7.06 -18.79
N PRO A 476 -2.82 -6.77 -18.89
CA PRO A 476 -3.38 -6.09 -20.03
C PRO A 476 -2.86 -4.65 -20.18
N ALA A 477 -2.87 -4.15 -21.41
CA ALA A 477 -2.57 -2.75 -21.66
C ALA A 477 -3.65 -1.84 -21.07
N LEU A 478 -3.22 -0.80 -20.36
CA LEU A 478 -4.12 0.22 -19.80
C LEU A 478 -4.28 1.33 -20.82
N VAL A 479 -5.35 1.27 -21.61
CA VAL A 479 -5.57 2.18 -22.75
C VAL A 479 -6.53 3.31 -22.34
N PRO A 480 -6.13 4.59 -22.48
CA PRO A 480 -6.99 5.73 -22.17
C PRO A 480 -8.11 5.93 -23.20
N LEU A 481 -9.08 6.78 -22.83
CA LEU A 481 -9.93 7.49 -23.75
C LEU A 481 -9.37 8.89 -23.98
N GLU A 482 -9.17 9.26 -25.24
CA GLU A 482 -8.90 10.66 -25.60
C GLU A 482 -10.20 11.46 -25.56
N VAL A 483 -10.21 12.55 -24.80
CA VAL A 483 -11.37 13.42 -24.58
C VAL A 483 -10.96 14.86 -24.85
N ASP A 484 -11.91 15.66 -25.33
CA ASP A 484 -11.72 17.10 -25.47
C ASP A 484 -11.50 17.74 -24.09
N GLY A 485 -10.33 18.35 -23.89
CA GLY A 485 -9.90 18.96 -22.64
C GLY A 485 -10.77 20.15 -22.19
N SER A 486 -11.60 20.73 -23.08
CA SER A 486 -12.54 21.80 -22.74
C SER A 486 -13.76 21.30 -21.96
N GLN A 487 -14.09 20.02 -22.07
CA GLN A 487 -15.25 19.43 -21.38
C GLN A 487 -14.93 19.13 -19.92
N PRO A 488 -15.92 19.28 -19.00
CA PRO A 488 -15.73 18.84 -17.63
C PRO A 488 -15.47 17.31 -17.56
N ILE A 489 -14.72 16.87 -16.56
CA ILE A 489 -14.49 15.45 -16.30
C ILE A 489 -15.76 14.87 -15.68
N LYS A 490 -16.32 13.85 -16.32
CA LYS A 490 -17.48 13.12 -15.77
C LYS A 490 -17.01 12.04 -14.81
N VAL A 491 -17.34 12.17 -13.52
CA VAL A 491 -17.06 11.16 -12.50
C VAL A 491 -18.38 10.52 -12.07
N ALA A 492 -18.65 9.32 -12.59
CA ALA A 492 -19.89 8.58 -12.32
C ALA A 492 -19.98 8.17 -10.83
N PRO A 493 -21.15 7.76 -10.33
CA PRO A 493 -21.29 7.21 -8.99
C PRO A 493 -20.28 6.08 -8.76
N VAL A 494 -19.67 6.05 -7.57
CA VAL A 494 -18.69 5.03 -7.14
C VAL A 494 -17.72 4.63 -8.26
N SER A 495 -17.11 5.63 -8.88
CA SER A 495 -16.09 5.46 -9.93
C SER A 495 -14.82 6.24 -9.64
N ILE A 496 -13.74 5.86 -10.33
CA ILE A 496 -12.40 6.42 -10.19
C ILE A 496 -11.97 6.91 -11.56
N VAL A 497 -11.42 8.13 -11.65
CA VAL A 497 -10.91 8.68 -12.90
C VAL A 497 -9.50 9.21 -12.69
N PHE A 498 -8.55 8.70 -13.47
CA PHE A 498 -7.28 9.37 -13.68
C PHE A 498 -7.39 10.18 -14.97
N ALA A 499 -7.18 11.47 -14.88
CA ALA A 499 -7.16 12.40 -16.01
C ALA A 499 -5.73 12.91 -16.22
N HIS A 500 -5.08 12.47 -17.30
CA HIS A 500 -3.77 12.94 -17.71
C HIS A 500 -3.94 14.12 -18.68
N LEU A 501 -3.34 15.25 -18.31
CA LEU A 501 -3.36 16.51 -19.09
C LEU A 501 -1.94 16.80 -19.59
N PRO A 502 -1.50 16.19 -20.70
CA PRO A 502 -0.09 16.25 -21.15
C PRO A 502 0.33 17.64 -21.62
N TYR A 503 -0.61 18.49 -21.99
CA TYR A 503 -0.37 19.83 -22.53
C TYR A 503 -0.44 20.95 -21.48
N VAL A 504 -0.54 20.60 -20.21
CA VAL A 504 -0.47 21.54 -19.08
C VAL A 504 0.99 21.72 -18.69
N HIS A 505 1.55 22.87 -18.98
CA HIS A 505 2.95 23.18 -18.64
C HIS A 505 3.00 23.90 -17.29
N ALA A 506 2.78 23.16 -16.20
CA ALA A 506 2.88 23.69 -14.86
C ALA A 506 4.34 23.99 -14.49
N PRO A 507 4.70 25.21 -14.04
CA PRO A 507 6.07 25.54 -13.65
C PRO A 507 6.67 24.58 -12.63
N ALA A 508 5.85 24.04 -11.72
CA ALA A 508 6.26 23.05 -10.73
C ALA A 508 6.71 21.71 -11.36
N CYS A 509 6.31 21.40 -12.61
CA CYS A 509 6.56 20.12 -13.26
C CYS A 509 7.75 20.15 -14.24
N ILE A 510 8.30 21.32 -14.50
CA ILE A 510 9.45 21.54 -15.38
C ILE A 510 10.78 21.31 -14.65
#